data_c7efad999f9c1426a659e278f845539c
#
_entry.id   c7efad999f9c1426a659e278f845539c
#
_cell.length_a   1.000
_cell.length_b   1.000
_cell.length_c   1.000
_cell.angle_alpha   90.00
_cell.angle_beta   90.00
_cell.angle_gamma   90.00
#
_symmetry.space_group_name_H-M   'P 1'
#
loop_
_entity.id
_entity.type
_entity.pdbx_description
1 polymer ?
#
loop_
_entity_poly.entity_id
_entity_poly.type
_entity_poly.pdbx_seq_one_letter_code
_entity_poly.pdbx_strand_id
1 'polypeptide(L)'
;PAAILALPLSGCSFNDVMLYLYGGDSFTKEEGEDYQTYDGENGISVTYDANIWNEPSMSQEDTIGITTGNKLSYTAVLLQVSDVYTDFLEESAAELNEEAQTVRYDFDLTIPDAETESVRYDCGTYQMILAEVNYDCGVTLHVSAASRSASYDQIVALLQNVYPTGHTPETAE
;
A
#
# COMPACT_ATOMS: atom_id res chain seq x y z
N PRO A 1 -4.83 -20.58 -2.70
CA PRO A 1 -4.86 -19.15 -3.00
C PRO A 1 -3.56 -18.42 -2.64
N ALA A 2 -2.58 -19.06 -1.98
CA ALA A 2 -1.29 -18.45 -1.62
C ALA A 2 -0.37 -18.15 -2.83
N ALA A 3 -0.74 -18.54 -4.03
CA ALA A 3 0.11 -18.39 -5.22
C ALA A 3 0.00 -17.02 -5.94
N ILE A 4 -0.84 -16.11 -5.42
CA ILE A 4 -1.23 -14.92 -6.20
C ILE A 4 -0.31 -13.72 -5.95
N LEU A 5 0.42 -13.69 -4.85
CA LEU A 5 1.29 -12.57 -4.49
C LEU A 5 2.78 -12.81 -4.71
N ALA A 6 3.16 -14.01 -5.15
CA ALA A 6 4.47 -14.25 -5.73
C ALA A 6 4.51 -13.92 -7.24
N LEU A 7 3.51 -13.16 -7.72
CA LEU A 7 3.59 -12.64 -9.08
C LEU A 7 4.59 -11.50 -9.08
N PRO A 8 5.57 -11.54 -9.97
CA PRO A 8 6.43 -10.39 -10.21
C PRO A 8 5.52 -9.19 -10.48
N LEU A 9 5.91 -8.03 -9.99
CA LEU A 9 5.24 -6.74 -10.24
C LEU A 9 5.30 -6.37 -11.74
N SER A 10 5.08 -7.33 -12.63
CA SER A 10 4.93 -7.06 -14.05
C SER A 10 3.60 -6.35 -14.27
N GLY A 11 3.67 -5.11 -14.55
CA GLY A 11 2.71 -4.03 -14.66
C GLY A 11 1.23 -4.33 -14.89
N CYS A 12 0.87 -5.17 -15.80
CA CYS A 12 -0.53 -5.54 -16.00
C CYS A 12 -1.10 -6.43 -14.89
N SER A 13 -0.25 -7.23 -14.25
CA SER A 13 -0.71 -8.29 -13.36
C SER A 13 -1.14 -7.79 -11.98
N PHE A 14 -0.48 -6.76 -11.42
CA PHE A 14 -0.84 -6.24 -10.09
C PHE A 14 -2.28 -5.70 -10.07
N ASN A 15 -2.61 -4.87 -11.03
CA ASN A 15 -3.93 -4.27 -11.14
C ASN A 15 -5.00 -5.30 -11.49
N ASP A 16 -4.70 -6.26 -12.39
CA ASP A 16 -5.61 -7.34 -12.76
C ASP A 16 -5.82 -8.32 -11.61
N VAL A 17 -4.78 -8.63 -10.85
CA VAL A 17 -4.84 -9.47 -9.65
C VAL A 17 -5.65 -8.80 -8.56
N MET A 18 -5.45 -7.50 -8.33
CA MET A 18 -6.22 -6.76 -7.34
C MET A 18 -7.68 -6.63 -7.73
N LEU A 19 -8.00 -6.43 -9.02
CA LEU A 19 -9.37 -6.47 -9.52
C LEU A 19 -10.01 -7.86 -9.37
N TYR A 20 -9.24 -8.92 -9.53
CA TYR A 20 -9.71 -10.30 -9.38
C TYR A 20 -9.95 -10.67 -7.92
N LEU A 21 -9.03 -10.30 -7.02
CA LEU A 21 -9.11 -10.64 -5.60
C LEU A 21 -10.20 -9.86 -4.85
N TYR A 22 -10.40 -8.61 -5.23
CA TYR A 22 -11.29 -7.69 -4.54
C TYR A 22 -12.41 -7.17 -5.43
N GLY A 23 -12.73 -7.90 -6.50
CA GLY A 23 -13.69 -7.60 -7.56
C GLY A 23 -14.96 -6.92 -7.09
N GLY A 24 -14.92 -5.63 -7.15
CA GLY A 24 -15.65 -4.65 -6.46
C GLY A 24 -17.14 -4.61 -6.60
N ASP A 25 -17.83 -4.68 -5.51
CA ASP A 25 -19.10 -4.01 -5.35
C ASP A 25 -18.83 -2.51 -5.13
N SER A 26 -19.60 -1.69 -5.83
CA SER A 26 -19.50 -0.23 -5.69
C SER A 26 -20.12 0.17 -4.36
N PHE A 27 -19.27 0.59 -3.41
CA PHE A 27 -19.74 1.22 -2.20
C PHE A 27 -19.99 2.71 -2.45
N THR A 28 -21.21 3.15 -2.22
CA THR A 28 -21.49 4.57 -1.95
C THR A 28 -21.29 4.75 -0.46
N LYS A 29 -20.16 5.35 -0.06
CA LYS A 29 -19.89 5.66 1.34
C LYS A 29 -20.45 7.01 1.70
N GLU A 30 -20.90 7.15 2.95
CA GLU A 30 -21.42 8.41 3.49
C GLU A 30 -20.28 9.42 3.69
N GLU A 31 -20.59 10.70 3.63
CA GLU A 31 -19.63 11.76 3.96
C GLU A 31 -19.40 11.79 5.49
N GLY A 32 -18.16 11.75 5.92
CA GLY A 32 -17.75 11.79 7.32
C GLY A 32 -16.48 10.96 7.55
N GLU A 33 -15.89 11.10 8.71
CA GLU A 33 -14.74 10.31 9.15
C GLU A 33 -15.23 9.15 10.00
N ASP A 34 -14.87 7.91 9.64
CA ASP A 34 -15.14 6.70 10.42
C ASP A 34 -13.83 5.90 10.54
N TYR A 35 -13.01 6.28 11.52
CA TYR A 35 -11.72 5.65 11.74
C TYR A 35 -11.86 4.33 12.49
N GLN A 36 -11.35 3.27 11.89
CA GLN A 36 -11.28 1.93 12.45
C GLN A 36 -9.83 1.45 12.44
N THR A 37 -9.49 0.55 13.35
CA THR A 37 -8.15 -0.06 13.41
C THR A 37 -8.25 -1.55 13.11
N TYR A 38 -7.39 -2.01 12.21
CA TYR A 38 -7.16 -3.41 11.91
C TYR A 38 -5.78 -3.81 12.42
N ASP A 39 -5.74 -4.86 13.24
CA ASP A 39 -4.50 -5.46 13.73
C ASP A 39 -4.19 -6.73 12.94
N GLY A 40 -3.17 -6.67 12.10
CA GLY A 40 -2.74 -7.80 11.29
C GLY A 40 -1.94 -8.83 12.09
N GLU A 41 -2.10 -10.10 11.76
CA GLU A 41 -1.33 -11.20 12.38
C GLU A 41 0.18 -11.10 12.09
N ASN A 42 0.56 -10.30 11.06
CA ASN A 42 1.95 -9.99 10.73
C ASN A 42 2.60 -8.93 11.64
N GLY A 43 1.92 -8.46 12.67
CA GLY A 43 2.44 -7.48 13.62
C GLY A 43 2.36 -6.02 13.15
N ILE A 44 1.55 -5.73 12.14
CA ILE A 44 1.26 -4.36 11.66
C ILE A 44 -0.19 -4.01 11.97
N SER A 45 -0.39 -2.81 12.50
CA SER A 45 -1.69 -2.21 12.70
C SER A 45 -1.93 -1.11 11.67
N VAL A 46 -3.16 -0.99 11.20
CA VAL A 46 -3.59 0.01 10.23
C VAL A 46 -4.82 0.71 10.76
N THR A 47 -4.73 2.02 10.97
CA THR A 47 -5.91 2.85 11.22
C THR A 47 -6.37 3.47 9.91
N TYR A 48 -7.61 3.22 9.51
CA TYR A 48 -8.15 3.60 8.21
C TYR A 48 -9.53 4.23 8.35
N ASP A 49 -9.86 5.15 7.45
CA ASP A 49 -11.22 5.69 7.34
C ASP A 49 -12.09 4.69 6.55
N ALA A 50 -13.05 4.06 7.25
CA ALA A 50 -13.96 3.08 6.68
C ALA A 50 -14.93 3.68 5.64
N ASN A 51 -15.01 5.01 5.53
CA ASN A 51 -15.74 5.69 4.45
C ASN A 51 -14.95 5.74 3.14
N ILE A 52 -13.62 5.53 3.18
CA ILE A 52 -12.74 5.55 2.01
C ILE A 52 -12.28 4.14 1.67
N TRP A 53 -11.83 3.40 2.68
CA TRP A 53 -11.17 2.11 2.54
C TRP A 53 -12.08 0.96 2.94
N ASN A 54 -11.97 -0.14 2.25
CA ASN A 54 -12.55 -1.40 2.71
C ASN A 54 -11.76 -1.91 3.91
N GLU A 55 -12.37 -2.79 4.70
CA GLU A 55 -11.68 -3.45 5.81
C GLU A 55 -10.41 -4.15 5.28
N PRO A 56 -9.24 -3.87 5.90
CA PRO A 56 -8.00 -4.55 5.55
C PRO A 56 -8.11 -6.06 5.77
N SER A 57 -7.33 -6.84 5.03
CA SER A 57 -7.29 -8.29 5.21
C SER A 57 -5.89 -8.85 4.96
N MET A 58 -5.55 -9.93 5.66
CA MET A 58 -4.34 -10.68 5.36
C MET A 58 -4.50 -11.35 4.00
N SER A 59 -3.60 -11.03 3.09
CA SER A 59 -3.52 -11.66 1.76
C SER A 59 -2.52 -12.81 1.74
N GLN A 60 -1.48 -12.72 2.57
CA GLN A 60 -0.51 -13.78 2.94
C GLN A 60 -0.13 -13.63 4.41
N GLU A 61 0.71 -14.54 4.93
CA GLU A 61 1.12 -14.52 6.35
C GLU A 61 1.83 -13.22 6.75
N ASP A 62 2.51 -12.56 5.81
CA ASP A 62 3.31 -11.35 6.01
C ASP A 62 2.69 -10.09 5.40
N THR A 63 1.58 -10.21 4.68
CA THR A 63 1.06 -9.13 3.82
C THR A 63 -0.39 -8.78 4.10
N ILE A 64 -0.64 -7.49 4.38
CA ILE A 64 -1.99 -6.90 4.47
C ILE A 64 -2.35 -6.26 3.14
N GLY A 65 -3.54 -6.54 2.64
CA GLY A 65 -4.13 -5.87 1.48
C GLY A 65 -5.27 -4.92 1.89
N ILE A 66 -5.28 -3.72 1.30
CA ILE A 66 -6.29 -2.69 1.55
C ILE A 66 -6.73 -2.11 0.21
N THR A 67 -8.02 -1.89 0.02
CA THR A 67 -8.55 -1.35 -1.24
C THR A 67 -9.61 -0.28 -1.02
N THR A 68 -9.76 0.62 -2.00
CA THR A 68 -10.92 1.49 -2.05
C THR A 68 -12.08 0.81 -2.78
N GLY A 69 -13.33 1.14 -2.39
CA GLY A 69 -14.53 0.43 -2.87
C GLY A 69 -15.07 0.85 -4.25
N ASN A 70 -14.36 1.66 -5.05
CA ASN A 70 -14.90 2.19 -6.31
C ASN A 70 -14.08 1.74 -7.52
N LYS A 71 -14.73 1.10 -8.50
CA LYS A 71 -14.08 0.61 -9.74
C LYS A 71 -13.46 1.71 -10.61
N LEU A 72 -13.95 2.95 -10.53
CA LEU A 72 -13.43 4.07 -11.32
C LEU A 72 -12.24 4.77 -10.67
N SER A 73 -12.19 4.75 -9.34
CA SER A 73 -11.12 5.32 -8.52
C SER A 73 -10.39 4.25 -7.73
N TYR A 74 -10.18 3.11 -8.34
CA TYR A 74 -9.60 1.95 -7.68
C TYR A 74 -8.18 2.23 -7.19
N THR A 75 -7.99 2.09 -5.90
CA THR A 75 -6.70 2.15 -5.25
C THR A 75 -6.51 0.90 -4.42
N ALA A 76 -5.33 0.30 -4.51
CA ALA A 76 -4.94 -0.86 -3.74
C ALA A 76 -3.61 -0.60 -3.07
N VAL A 77 -3.48 -0.97 -1.81
CA VAL A 77 -2.25 -0.87 -1.02
C VAL A 77 -1.92 -2.25 -0.48
N LEU A 78 -0.67 -2.67 -0.64
CA LEU A 78 -0.09 -3.85 -0.01
C LEU A 78 0.97 -3.41 0.99
N LEU A 79 0.91 -3.97 2.18
CA LEU A 79 1.81 -3.74 3.29
C LEU A 79 2.44 -5.08 3.67
N GLN A 80 3.70 -5.28 3.28
CA GLN A 80 4.44 -6.52 3.52
C GLN A 80 5.51 -6.31 4.57
N VAL A 81 5.48 -7.09 5.64
CA VAL A 81 6.58 -7.12 6.62
C VAL A 81 7.74 -7.91 6.04
N SER A 82 8.94 -7.35 6.11
CA SER A 82 10.15 -7.98 5.63
C SER A 82 11.10 -8.28 6.79
N ASP A 83 11.52 -9.53 6.89
CA ASP A 83 12.58 -9.96 7.82
C ASP A 83 13.97 -9.84 7.20
N VAL A 84 14.06 -9.51 5.92
CA VAL A 84 15.29 -9.47 5.15
C VAL A 84 15.49 -8.07 4.59
N TYR A 85 16.65 -7.49 4.86
CA TYR A 85 17.09 -6.27 4.17
C TYR A 85 17.27 -6.66 2.69
N THR A 86 16.28 -6.34 1.89
CA THR A 86 16.29 -6.56 0.43
C THR A 86 16.34 -5.22 -0.26
N ASP A 87 16.99 -5.18 -1.41
CA ASP A 87 16.96 -4.01 -2.29
C ASP A 87 15.57 -3.88 -2.95
N PHE A 88 14.49 -3.88 -2.12
CA PHE A 88 13.09 -3.91 -2.57
C PHE A 88 12.80 -2.82 -3.60
N LEU A 89 13.26 -1.60 -3.36
CA LEU A 89 13.02 -0.50 -4.28
C LEU A 89 13.79 -0.67 -5.59
N GLU A 90 15.03 -1.19 -5.54
CA GLU A 90 15.83 -1.44 -6.76
C GLU A 90 15.27 -2.60 -7.58
N GLU A 91 14.90 -3.70 -6.93
CA GLU A 91 14.31 -4.86 -7.60
C GLU A 91 12.97 -4.52 -8.25
N SER A 92 12.08 -3.85 -7.50
CA SER A 92 10.78 -3.40 -8.01
C SER A 92 10.93 -2.36 -9.12
N ALA A 93 11.92 -1.46 -9.02
CA ALA A 93 12.23 -0.48 -10.05
C ALA A 93 12.73 -1.13 -11.33
N ALA A 94 13.55 -2.18 -11.24
CA ALA A 94 14.05 -2.92 -12.40
C ALA A 94 12.89 -3.57 -13.16
N GLU A 95 11.95 -4.20 -12.46
CA GLU A 95 10.77 -4.81 -13.07
C GLU A 95 9.88 -3.77 -13.77
N LEU A 96 9.62 -2.63 -13.12
CA LEU A 96 8.79 -1.56 -13.69
C LEU A 96 9.45 -0.87 -14.89
N ASN A 97 10.77 -0.73 -14.90
CA ASN A 97 11.51 -0.09 -16.01
C ASN A 97 11.56 -0.96 -17.28
N GLU A 98 11.26 -2.26 -17.17
CA GLU A 98 11.10 -3.13 -18.34
C GLU A 98 9.80 -2.86 -19.12
N GLU A 99 8.86 -2.14 -18.53
CA GLU A 99 7.61 -1.76 -19.17
C GLU A 99 7.75 -0.47 -19.99
N ALA A 100 7.33 -0.51 -21.23
CA ALA A 100 7.64 0.47 -22.29
C ALA A 100 7.05 1.89 -22.09
N GLN A 101 6.41 2.23 -20.99
CA GLN A 101 5.78 3.54 -20.74
C GLN A 101 5.89 4.01 -19.27
N THR A 102 6.81 3.48 -18.51
CA THR A 102 6.95 3.85 -17.10
C THR A 102 7.81 5.08 -16.93
N VAL A 103 7.32 6.08 -16.22
CA VAL A 103 8.06 7.30 -15.86
C VAL A 103 8.21 7.38 -14.35
N ARG A 104 9.46 7.48 -13.88
CA ARG A 104 9.79 7.61 -12.45
C ARG A 104 9.73 9.08 -12.03
N TYR A 105 9.16 9.30 -10.83
CA TYR A 105 9.14 10.58 -10.13
C TYR A 105 9.67 10.42 -8.71
N ASP A 106 10.31 11.45 -8.20
CA ASP A 106 10.60 11.55 -6.78
C ASP A 106 9.29 11.68 -6.01
N PHE A 107 9.20 11.01 -4.88
CA PHE A 107 8.03 11.02 -4.02
C PHE A 107 8.50 11.08 -2.56
N ASP A 108 8.09 12.12 -1.85
CA ASP A 108 8.45 12.33 -0.46
C ASP A 108 7.30 11.83 0.43
N LEU A 109 7.52 10.68 1.06
CA LEU A 109 6.60 10.06 2.00
C LEU A 109 7.23 10.11 3.39
N THR A 110 6.57 10.80 4.32
CA THR A 110 6.98 10.82 5.73
C THR A 110 6.01 9.99 6.56
N ILE A 111 6.55 9.00 7.25
CA ILE A 111 5.81 8.14 8.19
C ILE A 111 6.35 8.40 9.61
N PRO A 112 5.48 8.61 10.61
CA PRO A 112 5.91 8.81 11.99
C PRO A 112 6.75 7.65 12.51
N ASP A 113 7.79 7.96 13.29
CA ASP A 113 8.66 7.00 13.98
C ASP A 113 9.33 5.98 13.03
N ALA A 114 9.62 6.42 11.79
CA ALA A 114 10.28 5.60 10.78
C ALA A 114 11.17 6.40 9.83
N GLU A 115 12.24 5.77 9.37
CA GLU A 115 12.97 6.20 8.18
C GLU A 115 12.26 5.65 6.94
N THR A 116 11.98 6.51 5.97
CA THR A 116 11.22 6.13 4.77
C THR A 116 11.99 6.48 3.52
N GLU A 117 12.15 5.52 2.63
CA GLU A 117 12.58 5.73 1.26
C GLU A 117 11.42 5.42 0.32
N SER A 118 11.11 6.32 -0.63
CA SER A 118 9.93 6.16 -1.48
C SER A 118 10.12 6.70 -2.89
N VAL A 119 9.37 6.13 -3.82
CA VAL A 119 9.39 6.50 -5.24
C VAL A 119 8.01 6.31 -5.85
N ARG A 120 7.67 7.12 -6.84
CA ARG A 120 6.44 7.03 -7.60
C ARG A 120 6.72 6.74 -9.07
N TYR A 121 5.89 5.89 -9.66
CA TYR A 121 5.91 5.58 -11.09
C TYR A 121 4.57 5.92 -11.74
N ASP A 122 4.62 6.52 -12.92
CA ASP A 122 3.48 6.62 -13.84
C ASP A 122 3.61 5.49 -14.86
N CYS A 123 2.66 4.56 -14.82
CA CYS A 123 2.59 3.40 -15.70
C CYS A 123 1.52 3.58 -16.80
N GLY A 124 1.12 4.82 -17.08
CA GLY A 124 0.16 5.20 -18.11
C GLY A 124 -1.30 5.02 -17.69
N THR A 125 -1.75 3.81 -17.41
CA THR A 125 -3.15 3.51 -17.02
C THR A 125 -3.37 3.54 -15.51
N TYR A 126 -2.30 3.47 -14.73
CA TYR A 126 -2.30 3.56 -13.27
C TYR A 126 -0.98 4.21 -12.81
N GLN A 127 -0.95 4.60 -11.58
CA GLN A 127 0.25 5.11 -10.91
C GLN A 127 0.60 4.21 -9.74
N MET A 128 1.88 4.05 -9.48
CA MET A 128 2.39 3.20 -8.42
C MET A 128 3.28 3.98 -7.47
N ILE A 129 3.11 3.76 -6.18
CA ILE A 129 4.01 4.22 -5.12
C ILE A 129 4.66 2.97 -4.54
N LEU A 130 5.98 3.01 -4.44
CA LEU A 130 6.77 2.03 -3.71
C LEU A 130 7.45 2.74 -2.55
N ALA A 131 7.45 2.13 -1.37
CA ALA A 131 8.20 2.64 -0.24
C ALA A 131 8.77 1.51 0.61
N GLU A 132 9.95 1.75 1.16
CA GLU A 132 10.54 0.99 2.24
C GLU A 132 10.47 1.84 3.50
N VAL A 133 9.89 1.29 4.55
CA VAL A 133 9.64 1.96 5.82
C VAL A 133 10.34 1.20 6.92
N ASN A 134 11.36 1.80 7.52
CA ASN A 134 12.15 1.23 8.58
C ASN A 134 11.77 1.89 9.90
N TYR A 135 10.95 1.21 10.70
CA TYR A 135 10.52 1.71 12.00
C TYR A 135 11.66 1.62 13.05
N ASP A 136 11.71 2.58 13.96
CA ASP A 136 12.72 2.64 15.04
C ASP A 136 12.74 1.39 15.92
N CYS A 137 11.65 0.64 15.98
CA CYS A 137 11.55 -0.65 16.69
C CYS A 137 12.18 -1.83 15.94
N GLY A 138 12.73 -1.62 14.73
CA GLY A 138 13.42 -2.64 13.93
C GLY A 138 12.51 -3.46 13.02
N VAL A 139 11.28 -3.02 12.80
CA VAL A 139 10.37 -3.61 11.80
C VAL A 139 10.58 -2.90 10.47
N THR A 140 10.78 -3.64 9.40
CA THR A 140 10.80 -3.13 8.03
C THR A 140 9.50 -3.47 7.32
N LEU A 141 8.90 -2.48 6.68
CA LEU A 141 7.67 -2.61 5.91
C LEU A 141 7.91 -2.20 4.46
N HIS A 142 7.61 -3.10 3.54
CA HIS A 142 7.56 -2.81 2.11
C HIS A 142 6.14 -2.41 1.71
N VAL A 143 6.00 -1.26 1.08
CA VAL A 143 4.73 -0.71 0.63
C VAL A 143 4.67 -0.72 -0.88
N SER A 144 3.58 -1.30 -1.43
CA SER A 144 3.24 -1.20 -2.83
C SER A 144 1.81 -0.66 -2.94
N ALA A 145 1.65 0.53 -3.51
CA ALA A 145 0.34 1.12 -3.71
C ALA A 145 0.11 1.43 -5.19
N ALA A 146 -0.99 0.95 -5.74
CA ALA A 146 -1.40 1.22 -7.12
C ALA A 146 -2.73 1.98 -7.14
N SER A 147 -2.82 3.03 -7.95
CA SER A 147 -4.04 3.84 -8.08
C SER A 147 -4.31 4.25 -9.51
N ARG A 148 -5.56 4.15 -9.93
CA ARG A 148 -6.05 4.70 -11.20
C ARG A 148 -6.46 6.16 -11.11
N SER A 149 -6.75 6.67 -9.91
CA SER A 149 -7.31 8.00 -9.69
C SER A 149 -6.29 9.06 -9.30
N ALA A 150 -5.02 8.70 -9.15
CA ALA A 150 -3.96 9.59 -8.66
C ALA A 150 -4.26 10.26 -7.30
N SER A 151 -5.05 9.62 -6.46
CA SER A 151 -5.44 10.13 -5.14
C SER A 151 -4.34 9.87 -4.12
N TYR A 152 -3.20 10.56 -4.29
CA TYR A 152 -2.02 10.38 -3.42
C TYR A 152 -2.30 10.77 -1.98
N ASP A 153 -3.07 11.83 -1.76
CA ASP A 153 -3.39 12.32 -0.42
C ASP A 153 -4.08 11.25 0.44
N GLN A 154 -4.97 10.44 -0.16
CA GLN A 154 -5.62 9.34 0.54
C GLN A 154 -4.64 8.20 0.87
N ILE A 155 -3.71 7.89 -0.05
CA ILE A 155 -2.68 6.87 0.19
C ILE A 155 -1.74 7.36 1.29
N VAL A 156 -1.25 8.59 1.22
CA VAL A 156 -0.37 9.19 2.24
C VAL A 156 -1.05 9.20 3.60
N ALA A 157 -2.29 9.65 3.67
CA ALA A 157 -3.05 9.68 4.92
C ALA A 157 -3.24 8.27 5.52
N LEU A 158 -3.47 7.24 4.68
CA LEU A 158 -3.51 5.87 5.15
C LEU A 158 -2.16 5.42 5.69
N LEU A 159 -1.08 5.64 4.92
CA LEU A 159 0.26 5.16 5.27
C LEU A 159 0.81 5.83 6.54
N GLN A 160 0.45 7.08 6.81
CA GLN A 160 0.80 7.78 8.06
C GLN A 160 0.12 7.19 9.30
N ASN A 161 -0.86 6.32 9.12
CA ASN A 161 -1.58 5.61 10.18
C ASN A 161 -1.34 4.09 10.13
N VAL A 162 -0.18 3.68 9.57
CA VAL A 162 0.34 2.32 9.62
C VAL A 162 1.49 2.27 10.63
N TYR A 163 1.47 1.32 11.54
CA TYR A 163 2.47 1.22 12.61
C TYR A 163 2.60 -0.22 13.11
N PRO A 164 3.76 -0.60 13.69
CA PRO A 164 3.92 -1.89 14.33
C PRO A 164 2.94 -2.06 15.50
N THR A 165 2.28 -3.20 15.60
CA THR A 165 1.28 -3.47 16.64
C THR A 165 1.87 -3.27 18.04
N GLY A 166 1.17 -2.50 18.87
CA GLY A 166 1.63 -2.10 20.21
C GLY A 166 2.44 -0.80 20.25
N HIS A 167 2.76 -0.20 19.10
CA HIS A 167 3.32 1.13 18.97
C HIS A 167 2.25 2.06 18.38
N THR A 168 1.61 2.85 19.21
CA THR A 168 0.72 3.91 18.69
C THR A 168 1.60 5.11 18.38
N PRO A 169 1.55 5.68 17.16
CA PRO A 169 2.31 6.89 16.83
C PRO A 169 1.97 8.00 17.82
N GLU A 170 2.97 8.74 18.30
CA GLU A 170 2.69 9.98 19.00
C GLU A 170 2.01 10.93 17.99
N THR A 171 0.72 11.15 18.17
CA THR A 171 -0.02 12.12 17.37
C THR A 171 0.66 13.47 17.53
N ALA A 172 1.22 14.01 16.46
CA ALA A 172 1.72 15.37 16.45
C ALA A 172 0.56 16.31 16.81
N GLU A 173 0.68 16.97 17.97
CA GLU A 173 -0.23 18.02 18.40
C GLU A 173 -0.16 19.26 17.50
#